data_8147ca5d000b3e5aaadda2f61742da44
#
_entry.id   8147ca5d000b3e5aaadda2f61742da44
#
_cell.length_a   1.000
_cell.length_b   1.000
_cell.length_c   1.000
_cell.angle_alpha   90.00
_cell.angle_beta   90.00
_cell.angle_gamma   90.00
#
_symmetry.space_group_name_H-M   'P 1'
#
loop_
_entity.id
_entity.type
_entity.pdbx_description
1 polymer ?
#
loop_
_entity_poly.entity_id
_entity_poly.type
_entity_poly.pdbx_seq_one_letter_code
_entity_poly.pdbx_strand_id
1 'polypeptide(L)'
;MSTALFSGVDHVGVGVGEMDEGIAFYSRVGFSDVLFDHTGEVPGTEVFTGGAPRSARVAMLSNPEATPIGPGRIKLVQVLDGDGPPPVPAGQGWGELGICEICLHVRDVYAVHDRLVAAGATSLMPPLAGSVMPHDVSLDIGYVADPWGGKLELIEWTGLWSSLPGEPRAEGVNHVAFGVSDIDASRAFYERLGFGEMLFESTEFFEPMAPWYDRELPDQHMVMMLSSQGAGIEPCKLTPLGPDCRGEWGHLGPMEFAVGVSNLERACD
;
A
#
# COMPACT_ATOMS: atom_id res chain seq x y z
N MET A 1 16.46 8.43 20.68
CA MET A 1 15.19 8.73 19.99
C MET A 1 15.55 9.55 18.76
N SER A 2 15.06 9.18 17.60
CA SER A 2 15.28 9.95 16.35
C SER A 2 14.71 11.36 16.52
N THR A 3 15.49 12.38 16.17
CA THR A 3 15.04 13.79 16.11
C THR A 3 14.42 14.12 14.75
N ALA A 4 14.25 13.11 13.88
CA ALA A 4 13.66 13.30 12.56
C ALA A 4 12.20 13.80 12.70
N LEU A 5 11.84 14.77 11.86
CA LEU A 5 10.48 15.31 11.84
C LEU A 5 9.51 14.29 11.25
N PHE A 6 9.90 13.58 10.22
CA PHE A 6 9.12 12.56 9.50
C PHE A 6 9.67 11.15 9.77
N SER A 7 8.79 10.15 9.77
CA SER A 7 9.12 8.77 10.10
C SER A 7 8.61 7.72 9.10
N GLY A 8 8.37 8.09 7.85
CA GLY A 8 7.87 7.19 6.81
C GLY A 8 6.36 6.93 6.89
N VAL A 9 5.87 5.94 6.15
CA VAL A 9 4.46 5.60 6.11
C VAL A 9 4.05 4.95 7.44
N ASP A 10 3.06 5.54 8.12
CA ASP A 10 2.49 5.04 9.37
C ASP A 10 1.37 4.02 9.12
N HIS A 11 0.47 4.34 8.20
CA HIS A 11 -0.62 3.45 7.79
C HIS A 11 -1.06 3.73 6.35
N VAL A 12 -1.75 2.74 5.78
CA VAL A 12 -2.44 2.87 4.51
C VAL A 12 -3.94 2.79 4.74
N GLY A 13 -4.70 3.68 4.12
CA GLY A 13 -6.15 3.68 4.13
C GLY A 13 -6.71 2.85 2.98
N VAL A 14 -7.65 1.96 3.31
CA VAL A 14 -8.31 1.03 2.38
C VAL A 14 -9.81 1.14 2.53
N GLY A 15 -10.49 1.49 1.45
CA GLY A 15 -11.93 1.44 1.39
C GLY A 15 -12.46 0.01 1.29
N VAL A 16 -13.47 -0.31 2.11
CA VAL A 16 -14.10 -1.64 2.16
C VAL A 16 -15.61 -1.52 1.99
N GLY A 17 -16.23 -2.53 1.39
CA GLY A 17 -17.69 -2.58 1.23
C GLY A 17 -18.41 -2.86 2.55
N GLU A 18 -17.86 -3.79 3.35
CA GLU A 18 -18.38 -4.18 4.64
C GLU A 18 -17.25 -4.27 5.67
N MET A 19 -17.35 -3.48 6.76
CA MET A 19 -16.28 -3.35 7.74
C MET A 19 -15.92 -4.66 8.45
N ASP A 20 -16.93 -5.44 8.84
CA ASP A 20 -16.67 -6.69 9.58
C ASP A 20 -15.97 -7.73 8.68
N GLU A 21 -16.29 -7.76 7.39
CA GLU A 21 -15.59 -8.57 6.39
C GLU A 21 -14.16 -8.05 6.19
N GLY A 22 -13.97 -6.73 6.14
CA GLY A 22 -12.68 -6.09 6.05
C GLY A 22 -11.77 -6.44 7.23
N ILE A 23 -12.26 -6.29 8.44
CA ILE A 23 -11.52 -6.67 9.66
C ILE A 23 -11.17 -8.16 9.62
N ALA A 24 -12.13 -9.02 9.24
CA ALA A 24 -11.90 -10.47 9.17
C ALA A 24 -10.85 -10.83 8.11
N PHE A 25 -10.87 -10.20 6.93
CA PHE A 25 -9.90 -10.43 5.87
C PHE A 25 -8.51 -9.98 6.29
N TYR A 26 -8.34 -8.71 6.69
CA TYR A 26 -7.04 -8.16 7.05
C TYR A 26 -6.44 -8.78 8.33
N SER A 27 -7.29 -9.31 9.23
CA SER A 27 -6.81 -10.12 10.36
C SER A 27 -6.16 -11.43 9.89
N ARG A 28 -6.68 -12.07 8.84
CA ARG A 28 -6.05 -13.27 8.23
C ARG A 28 -4.77 -12.93 7.47
N VAL A 29 -4.66 -11.72 6.92
CA VAL A 29 -3.43 -11.21 6.35
C VAL A 29 -2.32 -11.13 7.42
N GLY A 30 -2.65 -10.66 8.63
CA GLY A 30 -1.71 -10.52 9.74
C GLY A 30 -1.94 -9.27 10.61
N PHE A 31 -2.94 -8.44 10.28
CA PHE A 31 -3.28 -7.22 11.01
C PHE A 31 -4.45 -7.48 11.95
N SER A 32 -4.21 -8.25 13.02
CA SER A 32 -5.27 -8.77 13.89
C SER A 32 -5.58 -7.91 15.11
N ASP A 33 -4.74 -6.92 15.45
CA ASP A 33 -5.00 -6.00 16.55
C ASP A 33 -5.84 -4.83 16.08
N VAL A 34 -7.07 -4.72 16.57
CA VAL A 34 -7.94 -3.58 16.34
C VAL A 34 -7.63 -2.49 17.35
N LEU A 35 -6.93 -1.43 16.93
CA LEU A 35 -6.55 -0.32 17.79
C LEU A 35 -7.74 0.59 18.12
N PHE A 36 -8.61 0.80 17.17
CA PHE A 36 -9.93 1.43 17.35
C PHE A 36 -10.88 1.01 16.22
N ASP A 37 -12.17 1.15 16.50
CA ASP A 37 -13.27 0.98 15.55
C ASP A 37 -14.32 2.04 15.92
N HIS A 38 -14.62 2.96 15.01
CA HIS A 38 -15.45 4.10 15.26
C HIS A 38 -16.42 4.35 14.10
N THR A 39 -17.66 4.71 14.42
CA THR A 39 -18.67 5.09 13.44
C THR A 39 -19.12 6.54 13.69
N GLY A 40 -19.09 7.37 12.67
CA GLY A 40 -19.50 8.76 12.76
C GLY A 40 -19.03 9.61 11.59
N GLU A 41 -19.14 10.92 11.75
CA GLU A 41 -18.55 11.87 10.81
C GLU A 41 -17.01 11.84 10.93
N VAL A 42 -16.33 11.86 9.79
CA VAL A 42 -14.87 11.91 9.71
C VAL A 42 -14.44 13.33 9.36
N PRO A 43 -13.99 14.11 10.35
CA PRO A 43 -13.53 15.48 10.13
C PRO A 43 -12.34 15.55 9.17
N GLY A 44 -12.29 16.58 8.33
CA GLY A 44 -11.23 16.77 7.32
C GLY A 44 -11.58 16.20 5.96
N THR A 45 -12.56 15.30 5.85
CA THR A 45 -12.96 14.73 4.55
C THR A 45 -13.65 15.75 3.65
N GLU A 46 -14.20 16.82 4.20
CA GLU A 46 -14.76 17.96 3.44
C GLU A 46 -13.75 18.61 2.48
N VAL A 47 -12.46 18.53 2.78
CA VAL A 47 -11.38 19.02 1.90
C VAL A 47 -11.35 18.23 0.60
N PHE A 48 -11.65 16.93 0.64
CA PHE A 48 -11.64 16.04 -0.52
C PHE A 48 -12.98 15.99 -1.24
N THR A 49 -14.07 16.15 -0.48
CA THR A 49 -15.44 16.03 -1.01
C THR A 49 -16.03 17.37 -1.48
N GLY A 50 -15.42 18.48 -1.07
CA GLY A 50 -15.91 19.83 -1.36
C GLY A 50 -17.26 20.18 -0.69
N GLY A 51 -17.62 19.42 0.35
CA GLY A 51 -18.93 19.55 1.02
C GLY A 51 -18.86 19.35 2.53
N ALA A 52 -19.79 18.58 3.09
CA ALA A 52 -19.78 18.19 4.50
C ALA A 52 -18.80 17.03 4.74
N PRO A 53 -18.37 16.82 6.01
CA PRO A 53 -17.66 15.60 6.39
C PRO A 53 -18.44 14.34 5.98
N ARG A 54 -17.70 13.30 5.56
CA ARG A 54 -18.31 12.00 5.23
C ARG A 54 -18.68 11.24 6.49
N SER A 55 -19.82 10.56 6.46
CA SER A 55 -20.17 9.57 7.47
C SER A 55 -19.56 8.23 7.11
N ALA A 56 -18.75 7.67 8.01
CA ALA A 56 -18.07 6.40 7.78
C ALA A 56 -17.89 5.60 9.07
N ARG A 57 -17.69 4.29 8.93
CA ARG A 57 -17.07 3.46 9.97
C ARG A 57 -15.59 3.32 9.63
N VAL A 58 -14.73 3.61 10.58
CA VAL A 58 -13.27 3.60 10.42
C VAL A 58 -12.66 2.71 11.49
N ALA A 59 -11.86 1.73 11.07
CA ALA A 59 -11.12 0.87 11.98
C ALA A 59 -9.62 0.93 11.66
N MET A 60 -8.77 1.00 12.69
CA MET A 60 -7.32 0.91 12.54
C MET A 60 -6.85 -0.45 13.02
N LEU A 61 -6.20 -1.17 12.11
CA LEU A 61 -5.65 -2.50 12.36
C LEU A 61 -4.13 -2.43 12.44
N SER A 62 -3.54 -3.22 13.31
CA SER A 62 -2.10 -3.35 13.51
C SER A 62 -1.68 -4.81 13.52
N ASN A 63 -0.43 -5.06 13.14
CA ASN A 63 0.19 -6.35 13.40
C ASN A 63 0.53 -6.45 14.90
N PRO A 64 0.16 -7.55 15.61
CA PRO A 64 0.40 -7.70 17.05
C PRO A 64 1.87 -7.91 17.42
N GLU A 65 2.71 -8.24 16.45
CA GLU A 65 4.13 -8.48 16.66
C GLU A 65 4.99 -7.39 16.04
N ALA A 66 6.09 -7.06 16.73
CA ALA A 66 7.10 -6.17 16.16
C ALA A 66 7.72 -6.77 14.91
N THR A 67 7.87 -5.96 13.87
CA THR A 67 8.45 -6.37 12.60
C THR A 67 9.73 -5.59 12.30
N PRO A 68 10.65 -6.13 11.47
CA PRO A 68 11.88 -5.43 11.10
C PRO A 68 11.64 -4.08 10.41
N ILE A 69 10.51 -3.94 9.70
CA ILE A 69 10.16 -2.75 8.91
C ILE A 69 9.23 -1.77 9.66
N GLY A 70 8.97 -2.03 10.93
CA GLY A 70 8.11 -1.18 11.75
C GLY A 70 6.66 -1.68 11.85
N PRO A 71 5.82 -0.94 12.58
CA PRO A 71 4.49 -1.42 12.97
C PRO A 71 3.46 -1.42 11.83
N GLY A 72 3.73 -0.99 10.63
CA GLY A 72 2.81 -0.91 9.50
C GLY A 72 1.35 -1.15 9.87
N ARG A 73 0.45 -0.23 9.55
CA ARG A 73 -0.97 -0.33 9.91
C ARG A 73 -1.84 -0.24 8.68
N ILE A 74 -3.03 -0.83 8.78
CA ILE A 74 -4.08 -0.69 7.79
C ILE A 74 -5.26 0.04 8.43
N LYS A 75 -5.68 1.16 7.83
CA LYS A 75 -6.90 1.86 8.20
C LYS A 75 -8.01 1.45 7.25
N LEU A 76 -9.01 0.73 7.75
CA LEU A 76 -10.19 0.39 6.96
C LEU A 76 -11.22 1.51 7.05
N VAL A 77 -11.87 1.80 5.92
CA VAL A 77 -12.90 2.83 5.81
C VAL A 77 -14.10 2.27 5.05
N GLN A 78 -15.25 2.25 5.70
CA GLN A 78 -16.56 1.97 5.08
C GLN A 78 -17.36 3.25 5.06
N VAL A 79 -17.61 3.81 3.88
CA VAL A 79 -18.50 4.97 3.72
C VAL A 79 -19.94 4.54 3.95
N LEU A 80 -20.67 5.31 4.74
CA LEU A 80 -22.05 5.02 5.17
C LEU A 80 -23.10 5.98 4.59
N ASP A 81 -22.66 7.08 3.99
CA ASP A 81 -23.54 8.06 3.35
C ASP A 81 -23.59 7.90 1.82
N GLY A 82 -24.51 8.59 1.18
CA GLY A 82 -24.70 8.52 -0.27
C GLY A 82 -25.10 7.13 -0.76
N ASP A 83 -24.54 6.72 -1.88
CA ASP A 83 -24.77 5.41 -2.50
C ASP A 83 -23.78 4.32 -1.99
N GLY A 84 -23.10 4.59 -0.87
CA GLY A 84 -22.06 3.73 -0.32
C GLY A 84 -20.67 4.00 -0.90
N PRO A 85 -19.70 3.09 -0.67
CA PRO A 85 -18.33 3.25 -1.16
C PRO A 85 -18.29 3.30 -2.70
N PRO A 86 -17.64 4.31 -3.32
CA PRO A 86 -17.38 4.30 -4.74
C PRO A 86 -16.56 3.05 -5.16
N PRO A 87 -16.74 2.52 -6.37
CA PRO A 87 -15.97 1.37 -6.83
C PRO A 87 -14.48 1.70 -6.98
N VAL A 88 -13.64 0.67 -7.05
CA VAL A 88 -12.25 0.82 -7.48
C VAL A 88 -12.21 1.53 -8.84
N PRO A 89 -11.35 2.54 -9.02
CA PRO A 89 -11.22 3.22 -10.30
C PRO A 89 -10.96 2.25 -11.45
N ALA A 90 -11.74 2.37 -12.53
CA ALA A 90 -11.63 1.46 -13.67
C ALA A 90 -10.31 1.64 -14.43
N GLY A 91 -9.76 0.54 -14.93
CA GLY A 91 -8.55 0.54 -15.76
C GLY A 91 -7.25 0.69 -15.00
N GLN A 92 -7.28 0.55 -13.66
CA GLN A 92 -6.08 0.64 -12.85
C GLN A 92 -5.16 -0.58 -13.07
N GLY A 93 -4.23 -0.44 -13.99
CA GLY A 93 -3.02 -1.26 -14.07
C GLY A 93 -2.08 -0.94 -12.90
N TRP A 94 -0.87 -1.51 -12.92
CA TRP A 94 0.16 -1.11 -11.98
C TRP A 94 0.84 0.17 -12.47
N GLY A 95 1.09 1.15 -11.56
CA GLY A 95 1.73 2.42 -11.91
C GLY A 95 0.84 3.47 -12.59
N GLU A 96 -0.46 3.20 -12.79
CA GLU A 96 -1.42 4.22 -13.20
C GLU A 96 -1.59 5.30 -12.13
N LEU A 97 -1.96 6.54 -12.52
CA LEU A 97 -2.06 7.66 -11.57
C LEU A 97 -3.00 7.32 -10.41
N GLY A 98 -2.52 7.45 -9.20
CA GLY A 98 -3.19 7.04 -7.95
C GLY A 98 -2.42 5.94 -7.23
N ILE A 99 -2.89 5.53 -6.05
CA ILE A 99 -2.30 4.42 -5.30
C ILE A 99 -2.68 3.12 -6.01
N CYS A 100 -1.69 2.38 -6.49
CA CYS A 100 -1.93 1.19 -7.29
C CYS A 100 -1.72 -0.12 -6.52
N GLU A 101 -1.02 -0.09 -5.38
CA GLU A 101 -0.86 -1.26 -4.52
C GLU A 101 -0.41 -0.91 -3.10
N ILE A 102 -0.55 -1.91 -2.22
CA ILE A 102 0.05 -1.97 -0.90
C ILE A 102 1.00 -3.16 -0.89
N CYS A 103 2.29 -2.93 -0.72
CA CYS A 103 3.24 -4.00 -0.56
C CYS A 103 3.32 -4.45 0.91
N LEU A 104 3.20 -5.74 1.13
CA LEU A 104 3.31 -6.39 2.43
C LEU A 104 4.58 -7.22 2.50
N HIS A 105 5.39 -6.97 3.52
CA HIS A 105 6.45 -7.89 3.88
C HIS A 105 5.83 -9.13 4.53
N VAL A 106 6.15 -10.31 4.00
CA VAL A 106 5.55 -11.55 4.46
C VAL A 106 6.62 -12.58 4.84
N ARG A 107 6.23 -13.52 5.66
CA ARG A 107 6.97 -14.73 5.96
C ARG A 107 6.28 -15.90 5.27
N ASP A 108 7.00 -16.63 4.43
CA ASP A 108 6.48 -17.70 3.58
C ASP A 108 5.40 -17.18 2.60
N VAL A 109 5.88 -16.52 1.55
CA VAL A 109 5.02 -15.89 0.53
C VAL A 109 4.06 -16.89 -0.12
N TYR A 110 4.46 -18.14 -0.29
CA TYR A 110 3.63 -19.20 -0.89
C TYR A 110 2.44 -19.54 0.01
N ALA A 111 2.72 -19.80 1.30
CA ALA A 111 1.66 -20.14 2.26
C ALA A 111 0.76 -18.94 2.55
N VAL A 112 1.29 -17.71 2.56
CA VAL A 112 0.48 -16.49 2.74
C VAL A 112 -0.43 -16.28 1.53
N HIS A 113 0.10 -16.38 0.30
CA HIS A 113 -0.69 -16.27 -0.92
C HIS A 113 -1.86 -17.27 -0.93
N ASP A 114 -1.58 -18.56 -0.70
CA ASP A 114 -2.60 -19.60 -0.70
C ASP A 114 -3.67 -19.37 0.36
N ARG A 115 -3.26 -18.92 1.55
CA ARG A 115 -4.19 -18.57 2.63
C ARG A 115 -5.09 -17.41 2.29
N LEU A 116 -4.56 -16.37 1.62
CA LEU A 116 -5.35 -15.21 1.20
C LEU A 116 -6.34 -15.58 0.09
N VAL A 117 -5.93 -16.39 -0.86
CA VAL A 117 -6.83 -16.92 -1.90
C VAL A 117 -7.94 -17.75 -1.27
N ALA A 118 -7.63 -18.62 -0.31
CA ALA A 118 -8.63 -19.36 0.45
C ALA A 118 -9.56 -18.48 1.30
N ALA A 119 -9.11 -17.27 1.65
CA ALA A 119 -9.89 -16.26 2.37
C ALA A 119 -10.74 -15.36 1.48
N GLY A 120 -10.71 -15.55 0.15
CA GLY A 120 -11.52 -14.79 -0.81
C GLY A 120 -10.75 -13.78 -1.66
N ALA A 121 -9.42 -13.68 -1.54
CA ALA A 121 -8.62 -12.88 -2.45
C ALA A 121 -8.55 -13.54 -3.84
N THR A 122 -8.40 -12.71 -4.87
CA THR A 122 -8.13 -13.18 -6.23
C THR A 122 -6.63 -13.21 -6.48
N SER A 123 -6.07 -14.35 -6.90
CA SER A 123 -4.66 -14.40 -7.33
C SER A 123 -4.49 -13.60 -8.61
N LEU A 124 -3.65 -12.56 -8.57
CA LEU A 124 -3.25 -11.77 -9.73
C LEU A 124 -1.95 -12.29 -10.32
N MET A 125 -1.02 -12.70 -9.48
CA MET A 125 0.24 -13.31 -9.85
C MET A 125 0.64 -14.32 -8.78
N PRO A 126 0.69 -15.62 -9.10
CA PRO A 126 1.22 -16.62 -8.17
C PRO A 126 2.66 -16.30 -7.77
N PRO A 127 3.09 -16.69 -6.55
CA PRO A 127 4.46 -16.42 -6.10
C PRO A 127 5.53 -16.89 -7.08
N LEU A 128 6.49 -16.02 -7.36
CA LEU A 128 7.66 -16.25 -8.19
C LEU A 128 8.91 -16.22 -7.32
N ALA A 129 9.70 -17.29 -7.39
CA ALA A 129 10.94 -17.37 -6.65
C ALA A 129 12.09 -16.64 -7.38
N GLY A 130 12.96 -16.00 -6.61
CA GLY A 130 14.27 -15.54 -7.08
C GLY A 130 14.24 -14.29 -7.96
N SER A 131 13.23 -13.44 -7.83
CA SER A 131 13.29 -12.11 -8.44
C SER A 131 14.51 -11.37 -7.93
N VAL A 132 15.44 -11.01 -8.83
CA VAL A 132 16.65 -10.27 -8.49
C VAL A 132 16.38 -8.79 -8.63
N MET A 133 16.55 -8.07 -7.53
CA MET A 133 16.49 -6.61 -7.50
C MET A 133 17.90 -6.02 -7.69
N PRO A 134 18.04 -4.75 -8.13
CA PRO A 134 19.32 -4.06 -8.07
C PRO A 134 20.01 -4.25 -6.69
N HIS A 135 21.32 -4.33 -6.66
CA HIS A 135 22.14 -4.53 -5.45
C HIS A 135 22.17 -5.96 -4.88
N ASP A 136 21.99 -7.01 -5.71
CA ASP A 136 22.01 -8.42 -5.30
C ASP A 136 21.00 -8.78 -4.19
N VAL A 137 19.91 -8.03 -4.08
CA VAL A 137 18.82 -8.35 -3.19
C VAL A 137 17.87 -9.30 -3.93
N SER A 138 17.67 -10.49 -3.39
CA SER A 138 16.67 -11.43 -3.88
C SER A 138 15.42 -11.36 -3.04
N LEU A 139 14.29 -11.50 -3.68
CA LEU A 139 13.00 -11.62 -3.01
C LEU A 139 12.10 -12.59 -3.78
N ASP A 140 11.23 -13.25 -3.08
CA ASP A 140 10.11 -13.96 -3.67
C ASP A 140 8.89 -13.03 -3.63
N ILE A 141 8.15 -12.97 -4.75
CA ILE A 141 7.10 -11.98 -4.98
C ILE A 141 5.82 -12.63 -5.50
N GLY A 142 4.68 -12.21 -5.02
CA GLY A 142 3.37 -12.61 -5.51
C GLY A 142 2.35 -11.49 -5.35
N TYR A 143 1.22 -11.58 -6.06
CA TYR A 143 0.16 -10.57 -5.97
C TYR A 143 -1.21 -11.20 -5.82
N VAL A 144 -2.01 -10.60 -4.96
CA VAL A 144 -3.44 -10.89 -4.85
C VAL A 144 -4.24 -9.59 -4.89
N ALA A 145 -5.49 -9.67 -5.34
CA ALA A 145 -6.47 -8.62 -5.07
C ALA A 145 -7.28 -9.00 -3.84
N ASP A 146 -7.49 -8.05 -2.93
CA ASP A 146 -8.42 -8.21 -1.83
C ASP A 146 -9.87 -8.34 -2.34
N PRO A 147 -10.86 -8.67 -1.50
CA PRO A 147 -12.25 -8.84 -1.94
C PRO A 147 -12.87 -7.61 -2.61
N TRP A 148 -12.29 -6.43 -2.43
CA TRP A 148 -12.76 -5.17 -3.00
C TRP A 148 -11.92 -4.69 -4.20
N GLY A 149 -10.94 -5.49 -4.63
CA GLY A 149 -10.12 -5.22 -5.81
C GLY A 149 -8.82 -4.47 -5.53
N GLY A 150 -8.52 -4.16 -4.28
CA GLY A 150 -7.23 -3.57 -3.88
C GLY A 150 -6.08 -4.54 -4.11
N LYS A 151 -5.03 -4.10 -4.81
CA LYS A 151 -3.86 -4.95 -5.07
C LYS A 151 -2.95 -4.99 -3.84
N LEU A 152 -2.65 -6.21 -3.40
CA LEU A 152 -1.68 -6.51 -2.35
C LEU A 152 -0.49 -7.22 -2.98
N GLU A 153 0.66 -6.58 -2.97
CA GLU A 153 1.94 -7.22 -3.24
C GLU A 153 2.39 -7.98 -1.99
N LEU A 154 2.89 -9.17 -2.17
CA LEU A 154 3.45 -10.01 -1.12
C LEU A 154 4.91 -10.23 -1.43
N ILE A 155 5.81 -9.75 -0.58
CA ILE A 155 7.26 -9.96 -0.75
C ILE A 155 7.87 -10.66 0.45
N GLU A 156 8.75 -11.61 0.16
CA GLU A 156 9.60 -12.25 1.14
C GLU A 156 11.05 -11.99 0.78
N TRP A 157 11.75 -11.21 1.60
CA TRP A 157 13.16 -10.92 1.39
C TRP A 157 14.02 -12.12 1.77
N THR A 158 15.04 -12.38 0.98
CA THR A 158 16.06 -13.39 1.29
C THR A 158 17.37 -12.73 1.73
N GLY A 159 18.17 -13.44 2.52
CA GLY A 159 19.45 -12.93 3.03
C GLY A 159 19.32 -12.07 4.28
N LEU A 160 20.00 -10.92 4.31
CA LEU A 160 20.08 -10.06 5.51
C LEU A 160 18.74 -9.47 5.97
N TRP A 161 17.78 -9.40 5.07
CA TRP A 161 16.43 -8.84 5.32
C TRP A 161 15.38 -9.94 5.52
N SER A 162 15.83 -11.22 5.55
CA SER A 162 14.91 -12.34 5.72
C SER A 162 14.13 -12.25 7.02
N SER A 163 12.87 -12.67 6.96
CA SER A 163 12.01 -12.79 8.12
C SER A 163 12.60 -13.73 9.18
N LEU A 164 12.30 -13.46 10.44
CA LEU A 164 12.61 -14.42 11.50
C LEU A 164 11.77 -15.69 11.32
N PRO A 165 12.30 -16.89 11.66
CA PRO A 165 11.52 -18.13 11.59
C PRO A 165 10.22 -18.04 12.43
N GLY A 166 9.13 -18.56 11.88
CA GLY A 166 7.82 -18.58 12.54
C GLY A 166 6.71 -18.99 11.58
N GLU A 167 5.47 -18.85 12.04
CA GLU A 167 4.29 -19.17 11.23
C GLU A 167 4.16 -18.21 10.04
N PRO A 168 3.67 -18.69 8.88
CA PRO A 168 3.42 -17.86 7.69
C PRO A 168 2.44 -16.71 7.99
N ARG A 169 2.82 -15.48 7.66
CA ARG A 169 1.96 -14.29 7.87
C ARG A 169 2.54 -13.04 7.21
N ALA A 170 1.74 -11.98 7.06
CA ALA A 170 2.30 -10.66 6.83
C ALA A 170 2.94 -10.12 8.13
N GLU A 171 4.07 -9.45 7.97
CA GLU A 171 4.84 -8.85 9.05
C GLU A 171 4.70 -7.33 9.10
N GLY A 172 4.01 -6.74 8.14
CA GLY A 172 3.73 -5.31 8.08
C GLY A 172 3.70 -4.76 6.65
N VAL A 173 3.40 -3.48 6.53
CA VAL A 173 3.49 -2.76 5.25
C VAL A 173 4.95 -2.50 4.94
N ASN A 174 5.42 -2.94 3.78
CA ASN A 174 6.77 -2.66 3.29
C ASN A 174 6.84 -1.28 2.61
N HIS A 175 5.94 -1.06 1.66
CA HIS A 175 5.80 0.21 0.95
C HIS A 175 4.40 0.38 0.35
N VAL A 176 4.17 1.56 -0.21
CA VAL A 176 2.99 1.91 -1.00
C VAL A 176 3.45 2.35 -2.37
N ALA A 177 2.95 1.71 -3.44
CA ALA A 177 3.22 2.14 -4.79
C ALA A 177 2.09 3.00 -5.34
N PHE A 178 2.47 4.02 -6.11
CA PHE A 178 1.52 4.94 -6.73
C PHE A 178 2.08 5.57 -8.00
N GLY A 179 1.18 5.74 -8.96
CA GLY A 179 1.52 6.40 -10.21
C GLY A 179 1.65 7.90 -10.09
N VAL A 180 2.66 8.44 -10.77
CA VAL A 180 2.96 9.88 -10.83
C VAL A 180 3.15 10.35 -12.27
N SER A 181 2.87 11.62 -12.54
CA SER A 181 3.10 12.21 -13.87
C SER A 181 4.55 12.69 -14.07
N ASP A 182 5.28 12.96 -12.98
CA ASP A 182 6.66 13.43 -12.97
C ASP A 182 7.42 12.78 -11.83
N ILE A 183 8.35 11.87 -12.17
CA ILE A 183 9.11 11.10 -11.18
C ILE A 183 10.10 11.97 -10.41
N ASP A 184 10.77 12.91 -11.09
CA ASP A 184 11.78 13.77 -10.47
C ASP A 184 11.15 14.77 -9.51
N ALA A 185 10.03 15.39 -9.90
CA ALA A 185 9.27 16.29 -9.03
C ALA A 185 8.72 15.54 -7.81
N SER A 186 8.20 14.32 -8.00
CA SER A 186 7.71 13.48 -6.91
C SER A 186 8.82 13.08 -5.95
N ARG A 187 9.95 12.65 -6.47
CA ARG A 187 11.14 12.31 -5.69
C ARG A 187 11.58 13.51 -4.82
N ALA A 188 11.77 14.69 -5.42
CA ALA A 188 12.15 15.88 -4.69
C ALA A 188 11.13 16.30 -3.62
N PHE A 189 9.83 16.05 -3.85
CA PHE A 189 8.78 16.30 -2.88
C PHE A 189 8.87 15.33 -1.68
N TYR A 190 8.97 14.03 -1.94
CA TYR A 190 9.01 13.02 -0.89
C TYR A 190 10.34 12.98 -0.11
N GLU A 191 11.45 13.38 -0.72
CA GLU A 191 12.72 13.63 0.01
C GLU A 191 12.53 14.65 1.13
N ARG A 192 11.74 15.71 0.90
CA ARG A 192 11.41 16.71 1.94
C ARG A 192 10.55 16.13 3.06
N LEU A 193 9.78 15.07 2.79
CA LEU A 193 8.99 14.33 3.77
C LEU A 193 9.75 13.18 4.43
N GLY A 194 11.08 13.15 4.29
CA GLY A 194 11.94 12.22 4.98
C GLY A 194 12.20 10.89 4.26
N PHE A 195 11.74 10.73 3.01
CA PHE A 195 12.06 9.57 2.17
C PHE A 195 13.34 9.84 1.36
N GLY A 196 14.46 9.99 2.08
CA GLY A 196 15.74 10.40 1.50
C GLY A 196 16.68 9.26 1.12
N GLU A 197 16.34 8.02 1.41
CA GLU A 197 17.15 6.84 1.07
C GLU A 197 16.51 6.11 -0.11
N MET A 198 17.22 6.04 -1.23
CA MET A 198 16.78 5.30 -2.40
C MET A 198 17.28 3.85 -2.30
N LEU A 199 16.36 2.90 -2.24
CA LEU A 199 16.70 1.47 -2.22
C LEU A 199 17.04 0.97 -3.63
N PHE A 200 16.20 1.30 -4.62
CA PHE A 200 16.50 1.01 -6.03
C PHE A 200 15.76 1.97 -6.95
N GLU A 201 16.20 2.01 -8.20
CA GLU A 201 15.56 2.68 -9.32
C GLU A 201 15.58 1.74 -10.53
N SER A 202 14.46 1.59 -11.22
CA SER A 202 14.34 0.74 -12.41
C SER A 202 13.58 1.46 -13.53
N THR A 203 14.08 1.28 -14.75
CA THR A 203 13.40 1.69 -15.98
C THR A 203 12.96 0.50 -16.83
N GLU A 204 13.07 -0.70 -16.28
CA GLU A 204 12.68 -1.93 -16.96
C GLU A 204 11.24 -2.29 -16.56
N PHE A 205 10.43 -2.69 -17.55
CA PHE A 205 9.08 -3.18 -17.30
C PHE A 205 9.14 -4.57 -16.67
N PHE A 206 8.37 -4.77 -15.59
CA PHE A 206 8.28 -6.07 -14.95
C PHE A 206 7.27 -6.96 -15.70
N GLU A 207 7.77 -7.78 -16.62
CA GLU A 207 6.99 -8.62 -17.53
C GLU A 207 5.85 -9.43 -16.89
N PRO A 208 5.96 -9.97 -15.67
CA PRO A 208 4.84 -10.66 -15.04
C PRO A 208 3.58 -9.82 -14.83
N MET A 209 3.69 -8.48 -14.87
CA MET A 209 2.53 -7.56 -14.79
C MET A 209 1.85 -7.31 -16.14
N ALA A 210 2.43 -7.76 -17.26
CA ALA A 210 1.87 -7.52 -18.59
C ALA A 210 0.38 -7.88 -18.72
N PRO A 211 -0.14 -8.98 -18.12
CA PRO A 211 -1.57 -9.33 -18.19
C PRO A 211 -2.51 -8.32 -17.53
N TRP A 212 -2.00 -7.37 -16.75
CA TRP A 212 -2.83 -6.35 -16.08
C TRP A 212 -3.12 -5.14 -16.93
N TYR A 213 -2.53 -5.08 -18.13
CA TYR A 213 -2.75 -3.98 -19.06
C TYR A 213 -3.58 -4.48 -20.25
N ASP A 214 -4.66 -3.77 -20.57
CA ASP A 214 -5.52 -4.00 -21.73
C ASP A 214 -5.10 -3.15 -22.94
N ARG A 215 -3.91 -2.56 -22.90
CA ARG A 215 -3.31 -1.68 -23.88
C ARG A 215 -1.86 -2.05 -24.17
N GLU A 216 -1.23 -1.38 -25.12
CA GLU A 216 0.20 -1.49 -25.36
C GLU A 216 0.97 -1.21 -24.05
N LEU A 217 1.96 -2.06 -23.77
CA LEU A 217 2.74 -1.95 -22.52
C LEU A 217 3.51 -0.62 -22.52
N PRO A 218 3.39 0.17 -21.46
CA PRO A 218 4.11 1.43 -21.37
C PRO A 218 5.58 1.19 -20.98
N ASP A 219 6.43 2.17 -21.27
CA ASP A 219 7.71 2.26 -20.56
C ASP A 219 7.44 2.57 -19.07
N GLN A 220 8.16 1.93 -18.19
CA GLN A 220 8.02 2.03 -16.75
C GLN A 220 9.28 2.63 -16.13
N HIS A 221 9.11 3.60 -15.25
CA HIS A 221 10.19 4.16 -14.44
C HIS A 221 9.70 4.20 -12.98
N MET A 222 10.32 3.44 -12.11
CA MET A 222 9.97 3.32 -10.69
C MET A 222 11.18 3.64 -9.80
N VAL A 223 10.89 4.17 -8.62
CA VAL A 223 11.90 4.49 -7.60
C VAL A 223 11.37 4.04 -6.24
N MET A 224 12.06 3.12 -5.58
CA MET A 224 11.76 2.74 -4.20
C MET A 224 12.52 3.63 -3.23
N MET A 225 11.78 4.37 -2.40
CA MET A 225 12.32 5.34 -1.46
C MET A 225 11.98 4.95 -0.02
N LEU A 226 12.98 5.00 0.85
CA LEU A 226 12.85 4.66 2.26
C LEU A 226 12.99 5.89 3.15
N SER A 227 12.37 5.80 4.31
CA SER A 227 12.58 6.70 5.45
C SER A 227 13.36 5.99 6.54
N SER A 228 13.84 6.74 7.52
CA SER A 228 14.57 6.19 8.68
C SER A 228 13.74 5.27 9.57
N GLN A 229 12.42 5.30 9.44
CA GLN A 229 11.46 4.48 10.17
C GLN A 229 10.18 4.33 9.34
N GLY A 230 9.39 3.29 9.63
CA GLY A 230 8.12 3.04 8.92
C GLY A 230 8.31 2.47 7.52
N ALA A 231 7.20 2.28 6.84
CA ALA A 231 7.19 1.76 5.48
C ALA A 231 7.69 2.80 4.46
N GLY A 232 8.17 2.31 3.32
CA GLY A 232 8.63 3.11 2.19
C GLY A 232 7.51 3.56 1.26
N ILE A 233 7.91 4.19 0.19
CA ILE A 233 7.06 4.55 -0.95
C ILE A 233 7.72 4.15 -2.26
N GLU A 234 6.90 3.87 -3.26
CA GLU A 234 7.37 3.54 -4.61
C GLU A 234 6.61 4.35 -5.67
N PRO A 235 7.01 5.62 -5.91
CA PRO A 235 6.49 6.36 -7.04
C PRO A 235 6.89 5.71 -8.36
N CYS A 236 5.92 5.56 -9.27
CA CYS A 236 6.10 5.00 -10.61
C CYS A 236 5.55 5.95 -11.67
N LYS A 237 6.26 6.08 -12.78
CA LYS A 237 5.82 6.81 -13.96
C LYS A 237 5.71 5.87 -15.14
N LEU A 238 4.55 5.87 -15.78
CA LEU A 238 4.32 5.18 -17.05
C LEU A 238 4.46 6.15 -18.22
N THR A 239 5.01 5.70 -19.34
CA THR A 239 5.11 6.49 -20.56
C THR A 239 4.63 5.65 -21.77
N PRO A 240 3.53 6.02 -22.47
CA PRO A 240 2.68 7.17 -22.15
C PRO A 240 1.91 7.00 -20.83
N LEU A 241 1.52 8.12 -20.22
CA LEU A 241 0.64 8.10 -19.06
C LEU A 241 -0.66 7.38 -19.42
N GLY A 242 -1.10 6.54 -18.50
CA GLY A 242 -2.39 5.87 -18.62
C GLY A 242 -3.54 6.67 -17.99
N PRO A 243 -4.65 5.99 -17.68
CA PRO A 243 -5.79 6.63 -17.06
C PRO A 243 -5.45 7.26 -15.71
N ASP A 244 -6.22 8.28 -15.34
CA ASP A 244 -6.22 8.84 -14.00
C ASP A 244 -7.12 7.97 -13.10
N CYS A 245 -6.48 7.18 -12.25
CA CYS A 245 -7.13 6.27 -11.32
C CYS A 245 -7.15 6.80 -9.88
N ARG A 246 -6.98 8.12 -9.69
CA ARG A 246 -7.19 8.76 -8.39
C ARG A 246 -8.68 8.76 -8.09
N GLY A 247 -9.08 7.95 -7.12
CA GLY A 247 -10.47 7.85 -6.70
C GLY A 247 -10.89 8.98 -5.76
N GLU A 248 -12.18 9.00 -5.42
CA GLU A 248 -12.71 9.84 -4.35
C GLU A 248 -12.36 9.24 -2.98
N TRP A 249 -12.29 10.08 -1.94
CA TRP A 249 -12.08 9.56 -0.59
C TRP A 249 -13.17 8.58 -0.19
N GLY A 250 -12.75 7.42 0.30
CA GLY A 250 -13.65 6.32 0.67
C GLY A 250 -14.01 5.37 -0.48
N HIS A 251 -13.39 5.49 -1.67
CA HIS A 251 -13.54 4.46 -2.71
C HIS A 251 -12.97 3.11 -2.24
N LEU A 252 -13.46 2.02 -2.82
CA LEU A 252 -12.97 0.68 -2.53
C LEU A 252 -11.48 0.54 -2.91
N GLY A 253 -10.72 -0.22 -2.13
CA GLY A 253 -9.28 -0.41 -2.31
C GLY A 253 -8.42 0.70 -1.67
N PRO A 254 -7.11 0.73 -1.97
CA PRO A 254 -6.18 1.69 -1.37
C PRO A 254 -6.45 3.12 -1.85
N MET A 255 -6.62 4.07 -0.93
CA MET A 255 -7.04 5.42 -1.25
C MET A 255 -6.18 6.53 -0.64
N GLU A 256 -5.44 6.23 0.42
CA GLU A 256 -4.57 7.19 1.09
C GLU A 256 -3.42 6.47 1.80
N PHE A 257 -2.37 7.18 2.10
CA PHE A 257 -1.40 6.77 3.10
C PHE A 257 -1.03 7.96 3.98
N ALA A 258 -0.70 7.69 5.23
CA ALA A 258 -0.30 8.70 6.20
C ALA A 258 1.18 8.60 6.50
N VAL A 259 1.84 9.75 6.55
CA VAL A 259 3.25 9.86 6.96
C VAL A 259 3.30 10.22 8.45
N GLY A 260 4.06 9.45 9.21
CA GLY A 260 4.26 9.71 10.62
C GLY A 260 5.10 10.97 10.85
N VAL A 261 4.68 11.82 11.79
CA VAL A 261 5.39 13.05 12.15
C VAL A 261 5.55 13.20 13.65
N SER A 262 6.69 13.71 14.08
CA SER A 262 6.97 13.97 15.50
C SER A 262 6.37 15.28 16.01
N ASN A 263 6.02 16.19 15.10
CA ASN A 263 5.39 17.47 15.41
C ASN A 263 4.60 17.95 14.18
N LEU A 264 3.27 17.93 14.29
CA LEU A 264 2.38 18.25 13.17
C LEU A 264 2.48 19.72 12.74
N GLU A 265 2.55 20.67 13.68
CA GLU A 265 2.65 22.09 13.37
C GLU A 265 3.90 22.36 12.52
N ARG A 266 5.04 21.82 12.92
CA ARG A 266 6.30 21.97 12.17
C ARG A 266 6.32 21.22 10.84
N ALA A 267 5.48 20.20 10.67
CA ALA A 267 5.42 19.46 9.41
C ALA A 267 4.56 20.19 8.36
N CYS A 268 3.70 21.11 8.78
CA CYS A 268 2.87 21.93 7.89
C CYS A 268 3.54 23.26 7.46
N ASP A 269 4.61 23.69 8.13
CA ASP A 269 5.43 24.85 7.78
C ASP A 269 6.45 24.53 6.66
#